data_f154cc6f453d3800c5630d06a4d02422
#
_entry.id   f154cc6f453d3800c5630d06a4d02422
#
_cell.length_a   1.000
_cell.length_b   1.000
_cell.length_c   1.000
_cell.angle_alpha   90.00
_cell.angle_beta   90.00
_cell.angle_gamma   90.00
#
_symmetry.space_group_name_H-M   'P 1'
#
loop_
_entity.id
_entity.type
_entity.pdbx_description
1 polymer ?
#
loop_
_entity_poly.entity_id
_entity_poly.type
_entity_poly.pdbx_seq_one_letter_code
_entity_poly.pdbx_strand_id
1 'polypeptide(L)'
;MSRRTQCGFSLIELLIALIVFSVGLLAVAGLQTVSKQSNFESLQRTAASQIAHGLLEDMRVNGDGMGIYLAGAEIGDGSRGAEPAPNCSGTSECNTGQKAAHDLWFWEQLLDGNLEMSGNAGAGGLVIPTLCVGGPAGGGAGIYTITIAWRGSASMSNGNASACGTAGGNYGANNEFRRIMQIPTYIDPTL
;
A
#
# COMPACT_ATOMS: atom_id res chain seq x y z
N MET A 1 69.30 -11.87 -21.80
CA MET A 1 67.94 -12.37 -21.83
C MET A 1 67.58 -12.95 -20.46
N SER A 2 66.84 -12.23 -19.63
CA SER A 2 66.45 -12.70 -18.30
C SER A 2 65.22 -13.64 -18.44
N ARG A 3 65.38 -14.90 -18.04
CA ARG A 3 64.27 -15.87 -17.97
C ARG A 3 63.36 -15.46 -16.79
N ARG A 4 62.17 -14.99 -17.08
CA ARG A 4 61.13 -14.83 -16.05
C ARG A 4 60.69 -16.23 -15.59
N THR A 5 60.93 -16.56 -14.33
CA THR A 5 60.39 -17.75 -13.68
C THR A 5 58.87 -17.59 -13.61
N GLN A 6 58.12 -18.43 -14.33
CA GLN A 6 56.69 -18.53 -14.20
C GLN A 6 56.38 -19.34 -12.94
N CYS A 7 55.83 -18.69 -11.90
CA CYS A 7 55.27 -19.37 -10.75
C CYS A 7 53.85 -19.87 -11.13
N GLY A 8 53.63 -21.17 -11.11
CA GLY A 8 52.30 -21.78 -11.31
C GLY A 8 51.47 -21.75 -10.01
N PHE A 9 50.19 -21.60 -10.12
CA PHE A 9 49.27 -21.70 -8.98
C PHE A 9 49.14 -23.15 -8.50
N SER A 10 49.06 -23.33 -7.18
CA SER A 10 48.80 -24.64 -6.56
C SER A 10 47.30 -24.97 -6.71
N LEU A 11 46.99 -26.27 -6.91
CA LEU A 11 45.62 -26.77 -7.00
C LEU A 11 44.80 -26.46 -5.73
N ILE A 12 45.46 -26.49 -4.56
CA ILE A 12 44.83 -26.16 -3.28
C ILE A 12 44.49 -24.67 -3.16
N GLU A 13 45.31 -23.79 -3.72
CA GLU A 13 45.08 -22.35 -3.72
C GLU A 13 43.83 -21.99 -4.55
N LEU A 14 43.66 -22.67 -5.68
CA LEU A 14 42.48 -22.52 -6.54
C LEU A 14 41.20 -23.04 -5.87
N LEU A 15 41.28 -24.17 -5.13
CA LEU A 15 40.16 -24.69 -4.36
C LEU A 15 39.75 -23.75 -3.24
N ILE A 16 40.67 -23.21 -2.49
CA ILE A 16 40.40 -22.25 -1.41
C ILE A 16 39.81 -20.97 -1.99
N ALA A 17 40.35 -20.46 -3.08
CA ALA A 17 39.80 -19.28 -3.76
C ALA A 17 38.37 -19.48 -4.23
N LEU A 18 38.01 -20.66 -4.78
CA LEU A 18 36.64 -20.99 -5.18
C LEU A 18 35.69 -21.07 -3.99
N ILE A 19 36.13 -21.64 -2.86
CA ILE A 19 35.28 -21.69 -1.64
C ILE A 19 35.03 -20.29 -1.12
N VAL A 20 36.02 -19.46 -0.98
CA VAL A 20 35.89 -18.08 -0.49
C VAL A 20 34.98 -17.26 -1.44
N PHE A 21 35.17 -17.41 -2.75
CA PHE A 21 34.36 -16.74 -3.77
C PHE A 21 32.88 -17.17 -3.70
N SER A 22 32.61 -18.48 -3.56
CA SER A 22 31.23 -18.99 -3.50
C SER A 22 30.50 -18.52 -2.24
N VAL A 23 31.17 -18.47 -1.08
CA VAL A 23 30.61 -17.93 0.15
C VAL A 23 30.32 -16.43 -0.01
N GLY A 24 31.20 -15.67 -0.65
CA GLY A 24 31.02 -14.25 -0.95
C GLY A 24 29.80 -14.00 -1.85
N LEU A 25 29.63 -14.80 -2.90
CA LEU A 25 28.45 -14.68 -3.78
C LEU A 25 27.15 -15.00 -3.06
N LEU A 26 27.13 -16.03 -2.20
CA LEU A 26 25.94 -16.36 -1.40
C LEU A 26 25.56 -15.22 -0.45
N ALA A 27 26.52 -14.57 0.17
CA ALA A 27 26.28 -13.43 1.05
C ALA A 27 25.66 -12.25 0.28
N VAL A 28 26.18 -11.94 -0.92
CA VAL A 28 25.64 -10.89 -1.79
C VAL A 28 24.21 -11.22 -2.25
N ALA A 29 23.93 -12.46 -2.64
CA ALA A 29 22.60 -12.90 -3.03
C ALA A 29 21.59 -12.75 -1.87
N GLY A 30 22.00 -13.08 -0.64
CA GLY A 30 21.19 -12.88 0.56
C GLY A 30 20.83 -11.40 0.80
N LEU A 31 21.82 -10.51 0.69
CA LEU A 31 21.60 -9.07 0.83
C LEU A 31 20.65 -8.50 -0.25
N GLN A 32 20.78 -8.98 -1.48
CA GLN A 32 19.87 -8.56 -2.58
C GLN A 32 18.41 -8.93 -2.30
N THR A 33 18.16 -10.09 -1.71
CA THR A 33 16.81 -10.53 -1.35
C THR A 33 16.20 -9.62 -0.29
N VAL A 34 16.95 -9.33 0.78
CA VAL A 34 16.49 -8.42 1.85
C VAL A 34 16.27 -7.00 1.31
N SER A 35 17.18 -6.52 0.44
CA SER A 35 17.05 -5.20 -0.17
C SER A 35 15.77 -5.08 -1.03
N LYS A 36 15.49 -6.08 -1.87
CA LYS A 36 14.25 -6.10 -2.68
C LYS A 36 13.00 -6.09 -1.81
N GLN A 37 12.99 -6.87 -0.73
CA GLN A 37 11.88 -6.94 0.20
C GLN A 37 11.65 -5.58 0.91
N SER A 38 12.72 -4.94 1.37
CA SER A 38 12.66 -3.62 2.00
C SER A 38 12.17 -2.55 1.02
N ASN A 39 12.64 -2.57 -0.23
CA ASN A 39 12.18 -1.65 -1.26
C ASN A 39 10.69 -1.83 -1.56
N PHE A 40 10.22 -3.06 -1.65
CA PHE A 40 8.81 -3.35 -1.87
C PHE A 40 7.93 -2.81 -0.74
N GLU A 41 8.29 -3.06 0.52
CA GLU A 41 7.58 -2.50 1.69
C GLU A 41 7.56 -0.96 1.69
N SER A 42 8.67 -0.33 1.27
CA SER A 42 8.76 1.12 1.16
C SER A 42 7.83 1.68 0.08
N LEU A 43 7.77 1.03 -1.09
CA LEU A 43 6.86 1.41 -2.17
C LEU A 43 5.39 1.30 -1.76
N GLN A 44 5.02 0.19 -1.10
CA GLN A 44 3.67 0.00 -0.56
C GLN A 44 3.30 1.13 0.42
N ARG A 45 4.20 1.49 1.32
CA ARG A 45 3.98 2.57 2.28
C ARG A 45 3.83 3.94 1.60
N THR A 46 4.61 4.20 0.56
CA THR A 46 4.51 5.43 -0.21
C THR A 46 3.19 5.51 -0.96
N ALA A 47 2.76 4.42 -1.62
CA ALA A 47 1.48 4.34 -2.31
C ALA A 47 0.31 4.55 -1.32
N ALA A 48 0.33 3.88 -0.16
CA ALA A 48 -0.67 4.08 0.88
C ALA A 48 -0.75 5.55 1.34
N SER A 49 0.41 6.22 1.49
CA SER A 49 0.46 7.63 1.87
C SER A 49 -0.18 8.54 0.81
N GLN A 50 0.13 8.31 -0.45
CA GLN A 50 -0.42 9.10 -1.56
C GLN A 50 -1.94 8.94 -1.67
N ILE A 51 -2.44 7.70 -1.56
CA ILE A 51 -3.87 7.41 -1.58
C ILE A 51 -4.59 8.08 -0.41
N ALA A 52 -4.05 7.96 0.81
CA ALA A 52 -4.66 8.57 1.98
C ALA A 52 -4.73 10.11 1.89
N HIS A 53 -3.66 10.75 1.40
CA HIS A 53 -3.66 12.19 1.21
C HIS A 53 -4.60 12.62 0.09
N GLY A 54 -4.65 11.89 -1.03
CA GLY A 54 -5.57 12.20 -2.13
C GLY A 54 -7.03 12.12 -1.68
N LEU A 55 -7.42 11.06 -0.99
CA LEU A 55 -8.78 10.94 -0.45
C LEU A 55 -9.10 12.08 0.55
N LEU A 56 -8.15 12.48 1.40
CA LEU A 56 -8.36 13.60 2.31
C LEU A 56 -8.60 14.92 1.57
N GLU A 57 -7.92 15.16 0.45
CA GLU A 57 -8.15 16.36 -0.34
C GLU A 57 -9.54 16.33 -1.01
N ASP A 58 -9.97 15.18 -1.56
CA ASP A 58 -11.32 15.05 -2.10
C ASP A 58 -12.39 15.27 -1.01
N MET A 59 -12.19 14.74 0.20
CA MET A 59 -13.07 14.98 1.33
C MET A 59 -13.15 16.47 1.71
N ARG A 60 -12.03 17.20 1.65
CA ARG A 60 -12.01 18.65 1.95
C ARG A 60 -12.78 19.45 0.91
N VAL A 61 -12.66 19.08 -0.36
CA VAL A 61 -13.36 19.78 -1.46
C VAL A 61 -14.86 19.47 -1.45
N ASN A 62 -15.24 18.29 -0.95
CA ASN A 62 -16.64 17.82 -0.94
C ASN A 62 -17.18 17.69 0.48
N GLY A 63 -17.13 18.77 1.27
CA GLY A 63 -17.51 18.80 2.67
C GLY A 63 -18.94 18.31 2.94
N ASP A 64 -19.89 18.65 2.10
CA ASP A 64 -21.29 18.19 2.24
C ASP A 64 -21.45 16.67 1.99
N GLY A 65 -20.46 16.02 1.37
CA GLY A 65 -20.42 14.58 1.14
C GLY A 65 -19.89 13.76 2.31
N MET A 66 -19.48 14.38 3.42
CA MET A 66 -18.79 13.72 4.55
C MET A 66 -19.56 12.53 5.11
N GLY A 67 -20.89 12.60 5.17
CA GLY A 67 -21.72 11.49 5.63
C GLY A 67 -21.54 10.22 4.78
N ILE A 68 -21.30 10.36 3.48
CA ILE A 68 -21.07 9.22 2.57
C ILE A 68 -19.66 8.66 2.75
N TYR A 69 -18.63 9.50 2.90
CA TYR A 69 -17.28 9.04 3.18
C TYR A 69 -17.18 8.25 4.49
N LEU A 70 -17.96 8.66 5.51
CA LEU A 70 -18.00 7.98 6.82
C LEU A 70 -18.91 6.76 6.85
N ALA A 71 -19.94 6.68 5.99
CA ALA A 71 -20.90 5.59 5.96
C ALA A 71 -20.34 4.31 5.33
N GLY A 72 -19.13 4.37 4.79
CA GLY A 72 -18.48 3.25 4.14
C GLY A 72 -18.05 2.18 5.15
N ALA A 73 -18.43 0.92 4.88
CA ALA A 73 -17.72 -0.23 5.37
C ALA A 73 -16.24 -0.17 4.93
N GLU A 74 -15.42 -1.07 5.41
CA GLU A 74 -14.06 -1.28 4.91
C GLU A 74 -14.05 -1.32 3.37
N ILE A 75 -13.13 -0.59 2.75
CA ILE A 75 -13.01 -0.41 1.30
C ILE A 75 -11.76 -1.16 0.85
N GLY A 76 -11.87 -1.87 -0.25
CA GLY A 76 -10.78 -2.67 -0.84
C GLY A 76 -11.27 -4.04 -1.30
N ASP A 77 -10.47 -4.71 -2.12
CA ASP A 77 -10.77 -6.03 -2.70
C ASP A 77 -12.10 -6.04 -3.49
N GLY A 78 -12.37 -4.95 -4.24
CA GLY A 78 -13.56 -4.80 -5.06
C GLY A 78 -14.87 -4.60 -4.29
N SER A 79 -14.81 -4.14 -3.04
CA SER A 79 -15.98 -3.98 -2.15
C SER A 79 -17.03 -3.01 -2.69
N ARG A 80 -16.62 -2.06 -3.55
CA ARG A 80 -17.50 -1.05 -4.17
C ARG A 80 -18.13 -1.53 -5.48
N GLY A 81 -17.63 -2.63 -6.07
CA GLY A 81 -18.17 -3.20 -7.29
C GLY A 81 -18.02 -2.30 -8.52
N ALA A 82 -19.10 -2.13 -9.29
CA ALA A 82 -19.07 -1.32 -10.51
C ALA A 82 -19.01 0.18 -10.20
N GLU A 83 -18.51 0.96 -11.19
CA GLU A 83 -18.49 2.42 -11.11
C GLU A 83 -19.88 2.99 -10.84
N PRO A 84 -20.05 3.87 -9.84
CA PRO A 84 -21.31 4.51 -9.55
C PRO A 84 -21.81 5.40 -10.69
N ALA A 85 -23.13 5.43 -10.89
CA ALA A 85 -23.76 6.34 -11.86
C ALA A 85 -24.39 7.54 -11.12
N PRO A 86 -24.26 8.77 -11.65
CA PRO A 86 -23.52 9.17 -12.84
C PRO A 86 -22.01 9.11 -12.64
N ASN A 87 -21.23 8.96 -13.74
CA ASN A 87 -19.79 9.10 -13.70
C ASN A 87 -19.39 10.55 -13.41
N CYS A 88 -18.80 10.80 -12.24
CA CYS A 88 -18.44 12.13 -11.75
C CYS A 88 -17.03 12.59 -12.16
N SER A 89 -16.31 11.83 -12.96
CA SER A 89 -14.97 12.20 -13.46
C SER A 89 -14.99 13.07 -14.71
N GLY A 90 -16.16 13.23 -15.35
CA GLY A 90 -16.33 13.93 -16.62
C GLY A 90 -17.09 15.25 -16.50
N THR A 91 -17.89 15.54 -17.53
CA THR A 91 -18.74 16.73 -17.62
C THR A 91 -20.12 16.58 -16.96
N SER A 92 -20.41 15.43 -16.37
CA SER A 92 -21.67 15.16 -15.68
C SER A 92 -21.75 15.95 -14.38
N GLU A 93 -22.87 16.64 -14.17
CA GLU A 93 -23.12 17.28 -12.88
C GLU A 93 -23.48 16.22 -11.84
N CYS A 94 -22.69 16.18 -10.77
CA CYS A 94 -22.94 15.30 -9.63
C CYS A 94 -23.30 16.12 -8.40
N ASN A 95 -24.25 15.61 -7.60
CA ASN A 95 -24.41 16.12 -6.25
C ASN A 95 -23.29 15.63 -5.34
N THR A 96 -23.17 16.23 -4.14
CA THR A 96 -22.08 15.97 -3.20
C THR A 96 -22.02 14.49 -2.76
N GLY A 97 -23.18 13.83 -2.60
CA GLY A 97 -23.24 12.41 -2.25
C GLY A 97 -22.80 11.49 -3.40
N GLN A 98 -23.20 11.80 -4.63
CA GLN A 98 -22.75 11.07 -5.84
C GLN A 98 -21.25 11.22 -6.03
N LYS A 99 -20.73 12.44 -5.84
CA LYS A 99 -19.28 12.70 -5.91
C LYS A 99 -18.53 11.88 -4.86
N ALA A 100 -18.97 11.87 -3.61
CA ALA A 100 -18.34 11.10 -2.55
C ALA A 100 -18.36 9.58 -2.83
N ALA A 101 -19.49 9.06 -3.36
CA ALA A 101 -19.57 7.65 -3.73
C ALA A 101 -18.60 7.29 -4.87
N HIS A 102 -18.49 8.17 -5.87
CA HIS A 102 -17.56 8.01 -6.98
C HIS A 102 -16.10 8.09 -6.51
N ASP A 103 -15.77 9.03 -5.61
CA ASP A 103 -14.43 9.18 -5.05
C ASP A 103 -14.01 7.91 -4.31
N LEU A 104 -14.87 7.36 -3.46
CA LEU A 104 -14.61 6.12 -2.74
C LEU A 104 -14.38 4.94 -3.68
N TRP A 105 -15.15 4.83 -4.76
CA TRP A 105 -14.93 3.82 -5.80
C TRP A 105 -13.60 4.04 -6.51
N PHE A 106 -13.29 5.26 -6.92
CA PHE A 106 -12.03 5.59 -7.61
C PHE A 106 -10.80 5.26 -6.75
N TRP A 107 -10.84 5.62 -5.47
CA TRP A 107 -9.75 5.32 -4.54
C TRP A 107 -9.61 3.82 -4.26
N GLU A 108 -10.71 3.05 -4.30
CA GLU A 108 -10.63 1.59 -4.27
C GLU A 108 -9.91 1.03 -5.50
N GLN A 109 -10.23 1.54 -6.71
CA GLN A 109 -9.52 1.10 -7.92
C GLN A 109 -8.02 1.35 -7.85
N LEU A 110 -7.60 2.47 -7.24
CA LEU A 110 -6.19 2.77 -7.00
C LEU A 110 -5.57 1.85 -5.92
N LEU A 111 -6.29 1.61 -4.84
CA LEU A 111 -5.87 0.69 -3.77
C LEU A 111 -5.61 -0.71 -4.31
N ASP A 112 -6.54 -1.23 -5.09
CA ASP A 112 -6.51 -2.58 -5.67
C ASP A 112 -5.58 -2.68 -6.88
N GLY A 113 -5.09 -1.52 -7.40
CA GLY A 113 -4.23 -1.46 -8.57
C GLY A 113 -4.92 -1.71 -9.90
N ASN A 114 -6.23 -1.58 -9.95
CA ASN A 114 -7.03 -1.88 -11.13
C ASN A 114 -6.90 -0.82 -12.25
N LEU A 115 -6.35 0.35 -11.95
CA LEU A 115 -6.08 1.40 -12.95
C LEU A 115 -4.77 1.17 -13.72
N GLU A 116 -3.87 0.35 -13.20
CA GLU A 116 -2.63 -0.03 -13.86
C GLU A 116 -2.69 -1.51 -14.23
N MET A 117 -2.89 -1.79 -15.52
CA MET A 117 -3.07 -3.13 -16.03
C MET A 117 -1.79 -3.68 -16.65
N SER A 118 -1.43 -4.91 -16.30
CA SER A 118 -0.44 -5.72 -17.02
C SER A 118 -1.15 -6.94 -17.62
N GLY A 119 -1.48 -6.86 -18.92
CA GLY A 119 -2.39 -7.81 -19.53
C GLY A 119 -3.81 -7.65 -18.99
N ASN A 120 -4.38 -8.71 -18.41
CA ASN A 120 -5.72 -8.71 -17.81
C ASN A 120 -5.73 -8.65 -16.28
N ALA A 121 -4.59 -8.39 -15.64
CA ALA A 121 -4.46 -8.30 -14.20
C ALA A 121 -4.03 -6.90 -13.78
N GLY A 122 -4.55 -6.41 -12.66
CA GLY A 122 -4.06 -5.20 -12.01
C GLY A 122 -2.58 -5.35 -11.65
N ALA A 123 -1.77 -4.36 -11.97
CA ALA A 123 -0.31 -4.40 -11.82
C ALA A 123 0.21 -3.45 -10.74
N GLY A 124 -0.63 -2.53 -10.29
CA GLY A 124 -0.33 -1.56 -9.24
C GLY A 124 -1.00 -1.91 -7.91
N GLY A 125 -1.12 -0.90 -7.06
CA GLY A 125 -1.87 -0.98 -5.80
C GLY A 125 -1.12 -1.60 -4.64
N LEU A 126 -1.86 -1.84 -3.58
CA LEU A 126 -1.39 -2.45 -2.34
C LEU A 126 -1.75 -3.94 -2.30
N VAL A 127 -0.99 -4.72 -1.54
CA VAL A 127 -1.28 -6.15 -1.39
C VAL A 127 -2.42 -6.35 -0.39
N ILE A 128 -3.55 -6.83 -0.87
CA ILE A 128 -4.77 -7.07 -0.09
C ILE A 128 -5.09 -5.85 0.79
N PRO A 129 -5.42 -4.71 0.19
CA PRO A 129 -5.62 -3.49 0.93
C PRO A 129 -6.96 -3.44 1.64
N THR A 130 -7.02 -2.67 2.72
CA THR A 130 -8.26 -2.27 3.37
C THR A 130 -8.14 -0.82 3.81
N LEU A 131 -9.07 0.02 3.40
CA LEU A 131 -9.17 1.43 3.76
C LEU A 131 -10.39 1.64 4.64
N CYS A 132 -10.21 2.42 5.70
CA CYS A 132 -11.27 2.84 6.62
C CYS A 132 -11.21 4.34 6.82
N VAL A 133 -12.37 4.97 6.82
CA VAL A 133 -12.53 6.40 7.12
C VAL A 133 -13.20 6.56 8.48
N GLY A 134 -12.54 7.20 9.40
CA GLY A 134 -13.08 7.56 10.71
C GLY A 134 -13.24 9.07 10.84
N GLY A 135 -14.23 9.52 11.59
CA GLY A 135 -14.46 10.94 11.82
C GLY A 135 -15.64 11.21 12.76
N PRO A 136 -16.02 12.48 12.95
CA PRO A 136 -17.14 12.86 13.79
C PRO A 136 -18.46 12.26 13.27
N ALA A 137 -19.31 11.83 14.18
CA ALA A 137 -20.64 11.35 13.81
C ALA A 137 -21.41 12.43 13.04
N GLY A 138 -22.00 12.05 11.90
CA GLY A 138 -22.75 12.96 11.05
C GLY A 138 -21.89 13.85 10.13
N GLY A 139 -20.55 13.72 10.14
CA GLY A 139 -19.68 14.42 9.20
C GLY A 139 -19.43 15.89 9.52
N GLY A 140 -19.58 16.32 10.78
CA GLY A 140 -19.33 17.70 11.22
C GLY A 140 -17.83 18.03 11.32
N ALA A 141 -17.52 19.25 11.74
CA ALA A 141 -16.14 19.71 11.97
C ALA A 141 -15.43 18.84 13.02
N GLY A 142 -14.20 18.43 12.74
CA GLY A 142 -13.42 17.62 13.68
C GLY A 142 -12.26 16.87 13.05
N ILE A 143 -11.72 15.91 13.80
CA ILE A 143 -10.60 15.09 13.33
C ILE A 143 -11.12 13.92 12.54
N TYR A 144 -10.72 13.85 11.30
CA TYR A 144 -10.91 12.70 10.41
C TYR A 144 -9.64 11.89 10.34
N THR A 145 -9.76 10.58 10.25
CA THR A 145 -8.61 9.68 10.18
C THR A 145 -8.80 8.70 9.03
N ILE A 146 -7.94 8.77 8.05
CA ILE A 146 -7.82 7.73 7.03
C ILE A 146 -6.88 6.65 7.57
N THR A 147 -7.36 5.43 7.61
CA THR A 147 -6.56 4.27 7.98
C THR A 147 -6.48 3.33 6.79
N ILE A 148 -5.26 3.03 6.35
CA ILE A 148 -5.01 2.03 5.31
C ILE A 148 -4.25 0.88 5.93
N ALA A 149 -4.75 -0.33 5.77
CA ALA A 149 -4.09 -1.58 6.11
C ALA A 149 -3.74 -2.32 4.82
N TRP A 150 -2.60 -3.03 4.81
CA TRP A 150 -2.18 -3.89 3.70
C TRP A 150 -1.35 -5.04 4.21
N ARG A 151 -1.15 -6.07 3.37
CA ARG A 151 -0.35 -7.23 3.73
C ARG A 151 1.12 -6.98 3.45
N GLY A 152 1.95 -7.06 4.46
CA GLY A 152 3.41 -7.05 4.35
C GLY A 152 4.00 -8.41 4.01
N SER A 153 5.25 -8.41 3.60
CA SER A 153 5.99 -9.60 3.17
C SER A 153 6.54 -10.46 4.33
N ALA A 154 6.69 -9.90 5.52
CA ALA A 154 7.18 -10.57 6.72
C ALA A 154 6.23 -10.42 7.89
N SER A 155 6.22 -11.38 8.81
CA SER A 155 5.48 -11.26 10.06
C SER A 155 6.15 -10.23 10.98
N MET A 156 5.31 -9.42 11.64
CA MET A 156 5.75 -8.44 12.64
C MET A 156 4.80 -8.47 13.83
N SER A 157 5.28 -8.00 14.99
CA SER A 157 4.40 -7.70 16.11
C SER A 157 3.39 -6.63 15.69
N ASN A 158 2.10 -6.98 15.73
CA ASN A 158 1.04 -6.10 15.29
C ASN A 158 0.59 -5.21 16.46
N GLY A 159 0.84 -3.91 16.37
CA GLY A 159 0.27 -2.95 17.30
C GLY A 159 -1.24 -2.79 17.07
N ASN A 160 -2.03 -2.79 18.13
CA ASN A 160 -3.49 -2.60 18.07
C ASN A 160 -3.89 -1.12 17.81
N ALA A 161 -3.21 -0.45 16.87
CA ALA A 161 -3.46 0.96 16.60
C ALA A 161 -4.84 1.24 15.96
N SER A 162 -5.44 0.26 15.29
CA SER A 162 -6.76 0.36 14.65
C SER A 162 -7.35 -1.03 14.36
N ALA A 163 -8.66 -1.12 14.35
CA ALA A 163 -9.38 -2.33 13.95
C ALA A 163 -9.52 -2.49 12.43
N CYS A 164 -9.11 -1.51 11.62
CA CYS A 164 -9.24 -1.53 10.16
C CYS A 164 -8.59 -2.78 9.55
N GLY A 165 -9.35 -3.57 8.80
CA GLY A 165 -8.89 -4.79 8.15
C GLY A 165 -8.71 -6.00 9.08
N THR A 166 -9.02 -5.92 10.37
CA THR A 166 -8.79 -7.05 11.29
C THR A 166 -9.80 -8.18 11.14
N ALA A 167 -10.98 -7.90 10.63
CA ALA A 167 -12.08 -8.86 10.57
C ALA A 167 -11.97 -9.87 9.41
N GLY A 168 -11.25 -9.53 8.35
CA GLY A 168 -11.20 -10.34 7.12
C GLY A 168 -10.28 -11.56 7.17
N GLY A 169 -9.45 -11.73 8.22
CA GLY A 169 -8.46 -12.83 8.29
C GLY A 169 -7.35 -12.76 7.24
N ASN A 170 -7.27 -11.68 6.48
CA ASN A 170 -6.39 -11.53 5.33
C ASN A 170 -4.90 -11.37 5.70
N TYR A 171 -4.61 -11.05 6.95
CA TYR A 171 -3.28 -10.69 7.42
C TYR A 171 -2.64 -11.73 8.34
N GLY A 172 -3.12 -12.97 8.31
CA GLY A 172 -2.70 -14.07 9.18
C GLY A 172 -3.58 -14.22 10.43
N ALA A 173 -3.39 -15.31 11.17
CA ALA A 173 -4.27 -15.67 12.29
C ALA A 173 -4.28 -14.61 13.42
N ASN A 174 -3.17 -13.91 13.61
CA ASN A 174 -3.02 -12.85 14.61
C ASN A 174 -2.77 -11.48 13.94
N ASN A 175 -3.13 -11.31 12.67
CA ASN A 175 -2.84 -10.12 11.86
C ASN A 175 -1.34 -9.77 11.81
N GLU A 176 -0.45 -10.74 11.94
CA GLU A 176 1.00 -10.57 12.02
C GLU A 176 1.63 -10.04 10.72
N PHE A 177 0.93 -10.19 9.59
CA PHE A 177 1.34 -9.62 8.30
C PHE A 177 0.72 -8.26 8.03
N ARG A 178 -0.15 -7.75 8.91
CA ARG A 178 -0.80 -6.46 8.70
C ARG A 178 0.19 -5.32 8.85
N ARG A 179 0.28 -4.47 7.83
CA ARG A 179 0.87 -3.14 7.88
C ARG A 179 -0.26 -2.14 7.98
N ILE A 180 -0.03 -1.08 8.70
CA ILE A 180 -1.04 -0.04 8.93
C ILE A 180 -0.43 1.34 8.80
N MET A 181 -1.18 2.25 8.22
CA MET A 181 -0.90 3.66 8.21
C MET A 181 -2.14 4.43 8.56
N GLN A 182 -2.00 5.44 9.43
CA GLN A 182 -3.08 6.33 9.84
C GLN A 182 -2.66 7.77 9.63
N ILE A 183 -3.53 8.53 9.00
CA ILE A 183 -3.33 9.97 8.77
C ILE A 183 -4.53 10.70 9.38
N PRO A 184 -4.37 11.27 10.58
CA PRO A 184 -5.37 12.15 11.15
C PRO A 184 -5.26 13.56 10.56
N THR A 185 -6.39 14.19 10.31
CA THR A 185 -6.46 15.57 9.86
C THR A 185 -7.70 16.25 10.42
N TYR A 186 -7.64 17.54 10.63
CA TYR A 186 -8.81 18.34 10.97
C TYR A 186 -9.49 18.80 9.68
N ILE A 187 -10.79 18.57 9.58
CA ILE A 187 -11.62 19.07 8.48
C ILE A 187 -12.81 19.81 9.08
N ASP A 188 -13.07 20.99 8.56
CA ASP A 188 -14.30 21.72 8.77
C ASP A 188 -15.09 21.74 7.44
N PRO A 189 -16.18 20.98 7.32
CA PRO A 189 -16.93 20.88 6.07
C PRO A 189 -17.69 22.16 5.72
N THR A 190 -17.69 23.17 6.59
CA THR A 190 -18.40 24.44 6.37
C THR A 190 -17.50 25.55 5.81
N LEU A 191 -16.21 25.29 5.69
CA LEU A 191 -15.21 26.21 5.10
C LEU A 191 -14.96 25.90 3.64
#